data_19e939e48dca96b905c1a09ac0e39f10
#
_entry.id   19e939e48dca96b905c1a09ac0e39f10
#
_cell.length_a   1.000
_cell.length_b   1.000
_cell.length_c   1.000
_cell.angle_alpha   90.00
_cell.angle_beta   90.00
_cell.angle_gamma   90.00
#
_symmetry.space_group_name_H-M   'P 1'
#
loop_
_entity.id
_entity.type
_entity.pdbx_description
1 polymer ?
#
loop_
_entity_poly.entity_id
_entity_poly.type
_entity_poly.pdbx_seq_one_letter_code
_entity_poly.pdbx_strand_id
1 'polypeptide(L)'
;MADSGAPKNVKRAEGFDPKMGDVAINNKKKIEGGTVRRHSTDTSREQDPDVSIAGSVMEMVNDRLAYANGWTMKVTPDLLSSYELTDKTGLEMVFKIRPGIKTYNRAPVNGRVFTAKDVAYSLMRKAGKVDAKAAAKYARVTQFAGLEKAEAVDDVTIKLTFSKPNGSIMQALTDPRAQMIPIEQDTIGYKDPTKFVGTGAWIQTEYLDGAREVFKANPDYYRKFDEGGRPGYDTMERITISDRSSALAAFISGQISEYGGVQPQEEPQIKASSKDSQWFLWPGPTWDHIAMNLTLPNGMFKDDRVRQAIMLAVDYKALADPLGRGWIYSAITHSQFPESLSSEQVSKLPGYNPATKAADIAEAVKLMEAAGHKDGAGMKFKSINSGPSVSDSNVRVKDMLNSVWKKMEIALGPAPDYASFTNVLNNKDYEFRVYNHTSVPDGAIDAVTYWHTKGGRNYQGYSQPWADAILDKLSLAQTTQERKDLLQQFTTRILKEGPPLILTRTPPDNLAVRGNVAGYDLVSGPWAYRQYWVGLRWLWQTQA
;
A
#
# COMPACT_ATOMS: atom_id res chain seq x y z
N MET A 1 -4.33 23.15 11.31
CA MET A 1 -4.65 21.73 11.09
C MET A 1 -4.02 21.33 9.76
N ALA A 2 -3.37 20.16 9.69
CA ALA A 2 -2.91 19.66 8.40
C ALA A 2 -4.15 19.47 7.50
N ASP A 3 -4.08 19.97 6.26
CA ASP A 3 -5.11 19.73 5.26
C ASP A 3 -5.14 18.21 4.99
N SER A 4 -6.25 17.56 5.33
CA SER A 4 -6.41 16.12 5.08
C SER A 4 -6.41 15.79 3.59
N GLY A 5 -6.72 16.78 2.75
CA GLY A 5 -6.94 16.59 1.32
C GLY A 5 -8.15 15.69 1.00
N ALA A 6 -8.96 15.35 2.03
CA ALA A 6 -10.14 14.52 1.83
C ALA A 6 -11.15 15.28 0.95
N PRO A 7 -11.69 14.65 -0.10
CA PRO A 7 -12.73 15.24 -0.90
C PRO A 7 -13.96 15.53 -0.03
N LYS A 8 -14.58 16.70 -0.20
CA LYS A 8 -15.81 17.08 0.53
C LYS A 8 -16.98 16.10 0.33
N ASN A 9 -16.90 15.24 -0.68
CA ASN A 9 -17.92 14.24 -1.08
C ASN A 9 -17.40 12.81 -1.01
N VAL A 10 -16.70 12.42 0.05
CA VAL A 10 -16.36 11.01 0.26
C VAL A 10 -17.64 10.20 0.38
N LYS A 11 -17.89 9.28 -0.56
CA LYS A 11 -19.03 8.36 -0.46
C LYS A 11 -18.83 7.47 0.74
N ARG A 12 -19.62 7.70 1.76
CA ARG A 12 -19.71 6.84 2.93
C ARG A 12 -20.63 5.66 2.65
N ALA A 13 -20.49 4.63 3.43
CA ALA A 13 -21.38 3.49 3.33
C ALA A 13 -22.84 3.95 3.51
N GLU A 14 -23.77 3.52 2.62
CA GLU A 14 -25.19 3.83 2.76
C GLU A 14 -25.71 3.40 4.12
N GLY A 15 -26.50 4.23 4.75
CA GLY A 15 -27.03 3.99 6.08
C GLY A 15 -26.18 4.54 7.22
N PHE A 16 -25.01 5.11 6.93
CA PHE A 16 -24.26 5.94 7.86
C PHE A 16 -24.49 7.41 7.52
N ASP A 17 -24.69 8.25 8.54
CA ASP A 17 -24.98 9.67 8.33
C ASP A 17 -23.83 10.32 7.54
N PRO A 18 -24.08 10.82 6.32
CA PRO A 18 -23.06 11.47 5.51
C PRO A 18 -22.49 12.76 6.13
N LYS A 19 -23.15 13.32 7.15
CA LYS A 19 -22.68 14.53 7.86
C LYS A 19 -21.64 14.22 8.94
N MET A 20 -21.48 12.96 9.37
CA MET A 20 -20.59 12.60 10.48
C MET A 20 -19.10 12.78 10.18
N GLY A 21 -18.63 12.84 8.92
CA GLY A 21 -17.22 12.93 8.63
C GLY A 21 -16.60 14.31 8.60
N ASP A 22 -17.35 15.32 8.15
CA ASP A 22 -16.77 16.63 7.90
C ASP A 22 -16.98 17.62 9.05
N VAL A 23 -18.02 17.44 9.86
CA VAL A 23 -18.45 18.42 10.84
C VAL A 23 -18.25 17.95 12.28
N ALA A 24 -18.46 16.69 12.57
CA ALA A 24 -18.44 16.19 13.95
C ALA A 24 -17.02 16.12 14.55
N ILE A 25 -16.02 15.77 13.75
CA ILE A 25 -14.63 15.62 14.20
C ILE A 25 -14.00 16.96 14.53
N ASN A 26 -14.25 17.98 13.70
CA ASN A 26 -13.64 19.31 13.84
C ASN A 26 -14.29 20.20 14.90
N ASN A 27 -15.53 19.91 15.34
CA ASN A 27 -16.28 20.72 16.28
C ASN A 27 -16.32 20.18 17.72
N LYS A 28 -15.87 18.95 17.94
CA LYS A 28 -15.81 18.38 19.29
C LYS A 28 -14.58 18.89 20.03
N LYS A 29 -14.76 19.25 21.29
CA LYS A 29 -13.65 19.67 22.16
C LYS A 29 -12.60 18.58 22.25
N LYS A 30 -11.36 18.92 21.95
CA LYS A 30 -10.21 18.04 22.13
C LYS A 30 -9.92 17.83 23.59
N ILE A 31 -9.69 16.57 23.98
CA ILE A 31 -9.24 16.18 25.31
C ILE A 31 -7.88 15.52 25.13
N GLU A 32 -6.87 16.01 25.86
CA GLU A 32 -5.56 15.38 25.90
C GLU A 32 -5.51 14.31 26.98
N GLY A 33 -4.69 13.29 26.75
CA GLY A 33 -4.44 12.22 27.70
C GLY A 33 -5.26 10.97 27.48
N GLY A 34 -5.13 10.01 28.39
CA GLY A 34 -5.82 8.74 28.34
C GLY A 34 -5.17 7.69 27.44
N THR A 35 -5.93 6.64 27.16
CA THR A 35 -5.45 5.47 26.39
C THR A 35 -6.35 5.19 25.21
N VAL A 36 -5.75 5.09 24.00
CA VAL A 36 -6.42 4.54 22.83
C VAL A 36 -6.04 3.07 22.68
N ARG A 37 -7.04 2.19 22.48
CA ARG A 37 -6.85 0.76 22.28
C ARG A 37 -7.17 0.39 20.84
N ARG A 38 -6.19 -0.19 20.17
CA ARG A 38 -6.27 -0.51 18.75
C ARG A 38 -6.22 -2.01 18.52
N HIS A 39 -6.97 -2.46 17.53
CA HIS A 39 -6.94 -3.85 17.08
C HIS A 39 -5.73 -4.11 16.16
N SER A 40 -5.15 -5.29 16.31
CA SER A 40 -4.20 -5.87 15.36
C SER A 40 -4.50 -7.34 15.18
N THR A 41 -4.22 -7.88 14.01
CA THR A 41 -4.31 -9.33 13.76
C THR A 41 -3.02 -10.06 14.11
N ASP A 42 -1.91 -9.33 14.23
CA ASP A 42 -0.60 -9.88 14.59
C ASP A 42 0.29 -8.78 15.18
N THR A 43 1.35 -9.18 15.90
CA THR A 43 2.43 -8.28 16.32
C THR A 43 3.46 -8.12 15.21
N SER A 44 4.13 -6.97 15.18
CA SER A 44 5.16 -6.70 14.18
C SER A 44 6.47 -7.39 14.56
N ARG A 45 6.82 -8.47 13.87
CA ARG A 45 8.03 -9.26 14.17
C ARG A 45 9.30 -8.76 13.50
N GLU A 46 9.19 -8.28 12.26
CA GLU A 46 10.32 -7.67 11.55
C GLU A 46 10.30 -6.16 11.77
N GLN A 47 11.28 -5.68 12.49
CA GLN A 47 11.35 -4.28 12.94
C GLN A 47 12.42 -3.46 12.19
N ASP A 48 13.29 -4.09 11.41
CA ASP A 48 14.21 -3.36 10.53
C ASP A 48 13.43 -2.74 9.35
N PRO A 49 13.38 -1.39 9.24
CA PRO A 49 12.57 -0.75 8.20
C PRO A 49 13.04 -1.07 6.78
N ASP A 50 14.31 -1.42 6.57
CA ASP A 50 14.84 -1.70 5.24
C ASP A 50 14.65 -3.17 4.83
N VAL A 51 14.51 -4.08 5.79
CA VAL A 51 14.22 -5.51 5.58
C VAL A 51 12.72 -5.78 5.51
N SER A 52 11.92 -5.10 6.32
CA SER A 52 10.48 -5.34 6.42
C SER A 52 9.76 -5.10 5.08
N ILE A 53 8.95 -6.07 4.67
CA ILE A 53 8.07 -5.97 3.49
C ILE A 53 6.67 -5.44 3.85
N ALA A 54 6.24 -5.59 5.09
CA ALA A 54 5.00 -5.05 5.63
C ALA A 54 5.25 -3.75 6.39
N GLY A 55 4.22 -2.92 6.57
CA GLY A 55 4.27 -1.80 7.50
C GLY A 55 4.54 -2.31 8.92
N SER A 56 5.34 -1.58 9.68
CA SER A 56 5.70 -1.96 11.04
C SER A 56 5.49 -0.80 12.00
N VAL A 57 5.47 -1.11 13.30
CA VAL A 57 5.39 -0.10 14.36
C VAL A 57 6.56 0.89 14.34
N MET A 58 7.63 0.57 13.63
CA MET A 58 8.75 1.48 13.40
C MET A 58 8.31 2.84 12.86
N GLU A 59 7.19 2.90 12.14
CA GLU A 59 6.61 4.15 11.62
C GLU A 59 6.10 5.08 12.72
N MET A 60 5.88 4.56 13.92
CA MET A 60 5.49 5.36 15.09
C MET A 60 6.71 5.83 15.89
N VAL A 61 7.80 5.05 15.86
CA VAL A 61 8.99 5.31 16.66
C VAL A 61 10.07 6.08 15.90
N ASN A 62 9.99 6.14 14.58
CA ASN A 62 10.88 6.95 13.74
C ASN A 62 10.09 7.80 12.75
N ASP A 63 10.57 8.99 12.49
CA ASP A 63 9.99 9.88 11.49
C ASP A 63 10.60 9.63 10.11
N ARG A 64 9.90 10.14 9.08
CA ARG A 64 10.34 10.15 7.68
C ARG A 64 10.73 11.55 7.26
N LEU A 65 11.45 11.66 6.15
CA LEU A 65 11.71 12.97 5.56
C LEU A 65 10.44 13.64 5.06
N ALA A 66 9.52 12.85 4.49
CA ALA A 66 8.23 13.31 4.00
C ALA A 66 7.18 12.21 4.16
N TYR A 67 5.92 12.57 4.08
CA TYR A 67 4.80 11.64 3.96
C TYR A 67 3.91 12.01 2.77
N ALA A 68 3.16 11.06 2.24
CA ALA A 68 2.16 11.32 1.21
C ALA A 68 0.80 11.60 1.85
N ASN A 69 0.07 12.59 1.36
CA ASN A 69 -1.31 12.79 1.76
C ASN A 69 -2.15 11.56 1.33
N GLY A 70 -2.96 11.02 2.25
CA GLY A 70 -3.72 9.79 2.02
C GLY A 70 -4.75 9.87 0.89
N TRP A 71 -5.15 11.05 0.49
CA TRP A 71 -6.15 11.28 -0.55
C TRP A 71 -5.54 11.72 -1.87
N THR A 72 -4.56 12.62 -1.84
CA THR A 72 -4.02 13.30 -3.02
C THR A 72 -2.66 12.78 -3.46
N MET A 73 -2.01 11.93 -2.67
CA MET A 73 -0.61 11.52 -2.84
C MET A 73 0.40 12.68 -2.83
N LYS A 74 -0.06 13.90 -2.52
CA LYS A 74 0.84 15.04 -2.43
C LYS A 74 1.91 14.81 -1.37
N VAL A 75 3.16 14.96 -1.77
CA VAL A 75 4.31 14.87 -0.85
C VAL A 75 4.26 16.05 0.12
N THR A 76 4.27 15.74 1.40
CA THR A 76 4.25 16.71 2.49
C THR A 76 5.51 16.55 3.33
N PRO A 77 6.32 17.59 3.52
CA PRO A 77 7.50 17.55 4.37
C PRO A 77 7.18 17.14 5.81
N ASP A 78 8.01 16.28 6.39
CA ASP A 78 7.95 15.86 7.79
C ASP A 78 9.20 16.27 8.56
N LEU A 79 10.26 15.46 8.58
CA LEU A 79 11.58 15.92 9.06
C LEU A 79 12.15 17.00 8.14
N LEU A 80 11.86 16.97 6.83
CA LEU A 80 12.25 18.02 5.91
C LEU A 80 11.62 19.37 6.28
N SER A 81 12.41 20.44 6.21
CA SER A 81 11.93 21.81 6.15
C SER A 81 11.87 22.32 4.71
N SER A 82 12.80 21.91 3.86
CA SER A 82 12.82 22.21 2.43
C SER A 82 13.66 21.21 1.65
N TYR A 83 13.45 21.18 0.33
CA TYR A 83 14.31 20.47 -0.62
C TYR A 83 14.33 21.22 -1.95
N GLU A 84 15.44 21.12 -2.67
CA GLU A 84 15.61 21.72 -3.99
C GLU A 84 16.50 20.86 -4.90
N LEU A 85 16.23 20.88 -6.19
CA LEU A 85 17.14 20.43 -7.23
C LEU A 85 18.14 21.56 -7.47
N THR A 86 19.42 21.33 -7.28
CA THR A 86 20.46 22.34 -7.42
C THR A 86 21.03 22.43 -8.84
N ASP A 87 20.66 21.46 -9.68
CA ASP A 87 21.05 21.43 -11.08
C ASP A 87 19.85 21.05 -11.99
N LYS A 88 19.97 21.36 -13.29
CA LYS A 88 18.96 21.05 -14.30
C LYS A 88 19.01 19.58 -14.76
N THR A 89 20.05 18.86 -14.38
CA THR A 89 20.24 17.45 -14.79
C THR A 89 19.50 16.48 -13.88
N GLY A 90 19.07 16.93 -12.69
CA GLY A 90 18.46 16.10 -11.66
C GLY A 90 19.43 15.16 -10.96
N LEU A 91 20.75 15.45 -11.04
CA LEU A 91 21.80 14.66 -10.42
C LEU A 91 22.23 15.17 -9.04
N GLU A 92 21.84 16.38 -8.69
CA GLU A 92 22.13 16.95 -7.37
C GLU A 92 20.86 17.51 -6.72
N MET A 93 20.68 17.18 -5.43
CA MET A 93 19.61 17.72 -4.60
C MET A 93 20.18 18.17 -3.25
N VAL A 94 19.59 19.21 -2.69
CA VAL A 94 19.86 19.62 -1.31
C VAL A 94 18.57 19.47 -0.48
N PHE A 95 18.71 18.78 0.64
CA PHE A 95 17.67 18.64 1.64
C PHE A 95 18.04 19.43 2.88
N LYS A 96 17.07 20.10 3.48
CA LYS A 96 17.20 20.69 4.82
C LYS A 96 16.18 20.05 5.75
N ILE A 97 16.65 19.64 6.93
CA ILE A 97 15.78 19.13 7.99
C ILE A 97 15.47 20.21 9.02
N ARG A 98 14.45 19.99 9.81
CA ARG A 98 14.10 20.84 10.93
C ARG A 98 15.20 20.79 11.99
N PRO A 99 15.62 21.93 12.55
CA PRO A 99 16.62 21.94 13.62
C PRO A 99 16.02 21.47 14.96
N GLY A 100 16.87 20.98 15.85
CA GLY A 100 16.53 20.72 17.24
C GLY A 100 15.67 19.47 17.50
N ILE A 101 15.50 18.60 16.50
CA ILE A 101 14.81 17.31 16.67
C ILE A 101 15.63 16.45 17.62
N LYS A 102 15.00 15.91 18.67
CA LYS A 102 15.66 15.07 19.65
C LYS A 102 15.38 13.60 19.41
N THR A 103 16.37 12.77 19.64
CA THR A 103 16.18 11.33 19.83
C THR A 103 15.54 11.06 21.18
N TYR A 104 15.02 9.85 21.39
CA TYR A 104 14.48 9.49 22.71
C TYR A 104 15.51 9.63 23.82
N ASN A 105 15.08 10.06 24.99
CA ASN A 105 15.92 10.17 26.18
C ASN A 105 16.16 8.79 26.81
N ARG A 106 16.92 7.95 26.10
CA ARG A 106 17.39 6.62 26.56
C ARG A 106 18.77 6.32 25.98
N ALA A 107 19.52 5.46 26.67
CA ALA A 107 20.83 5.01 26.19
C ALA A 107 20.72 4.27 24.84
N PRO A 108 21.73 4.39 23.96
CA PRO A 108 22.96 5.18 24.11
C PRO A 108 22.82 6.65 23.66
N VAL A 109 21.70 7.05 23.01
CA VAL A 109 21.53 8.39 22.41
C VAL A 109 21.21 9.49 23.43
N ASN A 110 20.56 9.15 24.55
CA ASN A 110 20.28 10.05 25.69
C ASN A 110 19.69 11.42 25.31
N GLY A 111 18.76 11.45 24.34
CA GLY A 111 18.11 12.69 23.92
C GLY A 111 18.99 13.63 23.08
N ARG A 112 20.05 13.12 22.47
CA ARG A 112 20.87 13.95 21.57
C ARG A 112 20.07 14.50 20.41
N VAL A 113 20.55 15.59 19.83
CA VAL A 113 19.98 16.15 18.60
C VAL A 113 20.19 15.16 17.46
N PHE A 114 19.12 14.91 16.72
CA PHE A 114 19.11 14.18 15.45
C PHE A 114 19.55 15.14 14.34
N THR A 115 20.54 14.76 13.55
CA THR A 115 21.20 15.67 12.61
C THR A 115 21.19 15.15 11.17
N ALA A 116 21.67 15.98 10.26
CA ALA A 116 21.89 15.62 8.86
C ALA A 116 22.80 14.39 8.69
N LYS A 117 23.68 14.09 9.67
CA LYS A 117 24.51 12.87 9.64
C LYS A 117 23.68 11.59 9.77
N ASP A 118 22.66 11.59 10.65
CA ASP A 118 21.74 10.46 10.80
C ASP A 118 20.91 10.25 9.53
N VAL A 119 20.46 11.34 8.90
CA VAL A 119 19.72 11.30 7.63
C VAL A 119 20.60 10.76 6.51
N ALA A 120 21.81 11.29 6.35
CA ALA A 120 22.77 10.83 5.34
C ALA A 120 23.06 9.33 5.49
N TYR A 121 23.31 8.88 6.72
CA TYR A 121 23.49 7.47 7.05
C TYR A 121 22.26 6.64 6.63
N SER A 122 21.06 7.05 7.03
CA SER A 122 19.82 6.36 6.72
C SER A 122 19.56 6.24 5.21
N LEU A 123 19.81 7.29 4.44
CA LEU A 123 19.66 7.29 2.98
C LEU A 123 20.67 6.36 2.30
N MET A 124 21.94 6.40 2.72
CA MET A 124 22.96 5.50 2.20
C MET A 124 22.69 4.04 2.56
N ARG A 125 22.14 3.79 3.76
CA ARG A 125 21.69 2.47 4.17
C ARG A 125 20.57 1.95 3.24
N LYS A 126 19.53 2.75 3.01
CA LYS A 126 18.42 2.42 2.09
C LYS A 126 18.88 2.17 0.65
N ALA A 127 19.89 2.90 0.20
CA ALA A 127 20.53 2.69 -1.10
C ALA A 127 21.43 1.43 -1.14
N GLY A 128 21.58 0.70 -0.02
CA GLY A 128 22.41 -0.50 0.07
C GLY A 128 23.91 -0.23 0.07
N LYS A 129 24.33 0.99 0.43
CA LYS A 129 25.75 1.44 0.32
C LYS A 129 26.49 1.50 1.65
N VAL A 130 25.86 1.18 2.76
CA VAL A 130 26.49 1.10 4.08
C VAL A 130 27.08 -0.30 4.32
N ASP A 131 26.28 -1.33 4.08
CA ASP A 131 26.67 -2.74 4.21
C ASP A 131 26.10 -3.55 3.05
N ALA A 132 26.94 -3.93 2.11
CA ALA A 132 26.53 -4.67 0.91
C ALA A 132 25.94 -6.07 1.25
N LYS A 133 26.38 -6.71 2.34
CA LYS A 133 25.84 -8.00 2.78
C LYS A 133 24.44 -7.86 3.37
N ALA A 134 24.20 -6.82 4.17
CA ALA A 134 22.88 -6.50 4.68
C ALA A 134 21.95 -6.04 3.56
N ALA A 135 22.45 -5.25 2.60
CA ALA A 135 21.70 -4.72 1.46
C ALA A 135 21.03 -5.79 0.60
N ALA A 136 21.58 -7.01 0.55
CA ALA A 136 20.97 -8.14 -0.16
C ALA A 136 19.58 -8.52 0.39
N LYS A 137 19.26 -8.10 1.62
CA LYS A 137 17.97 -8.34 2.29
C LYS A 137 17.03 -7.13 2.23
N TYR A 138 17.50 -5.97 1.75
CA TYR A 138 16.71 -4.74 1.76
C TYR A 138 15.67 -4.76 0.65
N ALA A 139 14.42 -4.67 1.04
CA ALA A 139 13.30 -4.84 0.14
C ALA A 139 13.10 -3.67 -0.86
N ARG A 140 13.79 -2.51 -0.63
CA ARG A 140 13.51 -1.26 -1.37
C ARG A 140 14.71 -0.55 -1.95
N VAL A 141 15.84 -1.19 -2.04
CA VAL A 141 17.08 -0.61 -2.63
C VAL A 141 16.81 0.02 -4.00
N THR A 142 15.93 -0.59 -4.80
CA THR A 142 15.58 -0.09 -6.14
C THR A 142 14.87 1.27 -6.13
N GLN A 143 14.17 1.62 -5.05
CA GLN A 143 13.53 2.94 -4.92
C GLN A 143 14.55 4.07 -4.77
N PHE A 144 15.74 3.76 -4.26
CA PHE A 144 16.87 4.67 -4.11
C PHE A 144 17.93 4.49 -5.21
N ALA A 145 17.55 3.87 -6.32
CA ALA A 145 18.45 3.63 -7.44
C ALA A 145 19.07 4.94 -7.96
N GLY A 146 20.37 4.90 -8.22
CA GLY A 146 21.13 6.05 -8.67
C GLY A 146 21.67 6.95 -7.54
N LEU A 147 21.19 6.86 -6.30
CA LEU A 147 21.77 7.61 -5.20
C LEU A 147 23.21 7.14 -4.94
N GLU A 148 24.19 8.01 -5.23
CA GLU A 148 25.61 7.71 -5.08
C GLU A 148 26.16 8.17 -3.74
N LYS A 149 25.74 9.37 -3.31
CA LYS A 149 26.18 9.97 -2.05
C LYS A 149 25.03 10.70 -1.36
N ALA A 150 25.03 10.66 -0.04
CA ALA A 150 24.32 11.57 0.84
C ALA A 150 25.32 12.08 1.88
N GLU A 151 25.59 13.38 1.90
CA GLU A 151 26.63 14.02 2.72
C GLU A 151 26.01 15.12 3.57
N ALA A 152 26.25 15.07 4.89
CA ALA A 152 25.89 16.17 5.78
C ALA A 152 26.86 17.33 5.56
N VAL A 153 26.34 18.46 5.10
CA VAL A 153 27.09 19.69 4.90
C VAL A 153 27.25 20.46 6.23
N ASP A 154 26.18 20.45 7.00
CA ASP A 154 26.10 20.95 8.37
C ASP A 154 25.09 20.10 9.16
N ASP A 155 24.68 20.52 10.35
CA ASP A 155 23.79 19.75 11.22
C ASP A 155 22.36 19.55 10.64
N VAL A 156 21.96 20.37 9.67
CA VAL A 156 20.60 20.36 9.11
C VAL A 156 20.55 20.22 7.59
N THR A 157 21.69 20.32 6.90
CA THR A 157 21.78 20.34 5.43
C THR A 157 22.44 19.07 4.91
N ILE A 158 21.76 18.38 3.99
CA ILE A 158 22.24 17.17 3.33
C ILE A 158 22.33 17.42 1.83
N LYS A 159 23.49 17.17 1.23
CA LYS A 159 23.66 17.13 -0.22
C LYS A 159 23.54 15.70 -0.71
N LEU A 160 22.71 15.49 -1.72
CA LEU A 160 22.54 14.22 -2.43
C LEU A 160 23.15 14.30 -3.82
N THR A 161 23.85 13.24 -4.22
CA THR A 161 24.40 13.10 -5.57
C THR A 161 23.92 11.80 -6.18
N PHE A 162 23.46 11.86 -7.43
CA PHE A 162 22.93 10.71 -8.18
C PHE A 162 23.78 10.43 -9.40
N SER A 163 23.94 9.15 -9.78
CA SER A 163 24.57 8.73 -11.04
C SER A 163 23.61 8.83 -12.24
N LYS A 164 22.32 8.90 -11.98
CA LYS A 164 21.23 9.12 -12.94
C LYS A 164 20.07 9.81 -12.24
N PRO A 165 19.25 10.61 -12.94
CA PRO A 165 18.06 11.22 -12.37
C PRO A 165 17.14 10.16 -11.75
N ASN A 166 16.55 10.48 -10.60
CA ASN A 166 15.52 9.66 -9.95
C ASN A 166 14.27 10.51 -9.74
N GLY A 167 13.37 10.51 -10.72
CA GLY A 167 12.13 11.30 -10.68
C GLY A 167 11.14 10.88 -9.59
N SER A 168 11.34 9.71 -8.99
CA SER A 168 10.47 9.16 -7.93
C SER A 168 11.07 9.26 -6.53
N ILE A 169 12.25 9.90 -6.35
CA ILE A 169 12.93 9.93 -5.05
C ILE A 169 12.04 10.52 -3.95
N MET A 170 11.33 11.62 -4.22
CA MET A 170 10.45 12.24 -3.24
C MET A 170 9.27 11.33 -2.86
N GLN A 171 8.74 10.56 -3.80
CA GLN A 171 7.71 9.55 -3.51
C GLN A 171 8.29 8.37 -2.72
N ALA A 172 9.50 7.91 -3.05
CA ALA A 172 10.19 6.87 -2.28
C ALA A 172 10.37 7.27 -0.81
N LEU A 173 10.64 8.53 -0.53
CA LEU A 173 10.78 9.07 0.84
C LEU A 173 9.44 9.11 1.61
N THR A 174 8.31 8.95 0.94
CA THR A 174 7.00 8.82 1.59
C THR A 174 6.64 7.37 1.94
N ASP A 175 7.40 6.37 1.47
CA ASP A 175 7.16 4.97 1.82
C ASP A 175 7.16 4.82 3.35
N PRO A 176 6.21 4.09 3.95
CA PRO A 176 6.17 3.83 5.40
C PRO A 176 7.49 3.33 5.98
N ARG A 177 8.30 2.65 5.19
CA ARG A 177 9.60 2.10 5.59
C ARG A 177 10.79 3.02 5.26
N ALA A 178 10.53 4.19 4.65
CA ALA A 178 11.57 5.20 4.42
C ALA A 178 11.89 6.03 5.67
N GLN A 179 11.88 5.39 6.83
CA GLN A 179 12.16 6.03 8.12
C GLN A 179 13.63 6.38 8.24
N MET A 180 13.90 7.50 8.92
CA MET A 180 15.26 7.93 9.27
C MET A 180 15.58 7.45 10.67
N ILE A 181 16.67 6.75 10.83
CA ILE A 181 17.10 6.15 12.10
C ILE A 181 18.34 6.86 12.66
N PRO A 182 18.46 7.02 13.97
CA PRO A 182 19.75 7.36 14.59
C PRO A 182 20.79 6.28 14.25
N ILE A 183 22.02 6.68 13.99
CA ILE A 183 23.12 5.78 13.58
C ILE A 183 23.30 4.64 14.58
N GLU A 184 23.10 4.91 15.86
CA GLU A 184 23.25 3.94 16.96
C GLU A 184 22.23 2.79 16.87
N GLN A 185 21.11 2.97 16.16
CA GLN A 185 20.07 1.93 16.05
C GLN A 185 20.61 0.63 15.44
N ASP A 186 21.49 0.70 14.46
CA ASP A 186 22.09 -0.51 13.86
C ASP A 186 22.98 -1.27 14.85
N THR A 187 23.62 -0.59 15.79
CA THR A 187 24.39 -1.22 16.87
C THR A 187 23.49 -1.87 17.92
N ILE A 188 22.35 -1.23 18.25
CA ILE A 188 21.33 -1.78 19.16
C ILE A 188 20.64 -2.98 18.53
N GLY A 189 20.45 -2.95 17.20
CA GLY A 189 19.72 -3.94 16.44
C GLY A 189 18.19 -3.77 16.52
N TYR A 190 17.47 -4.75 15.94
CA TYR A 190 16.02 -4.64 15.70
C TYR A 190 15.19 -5.75 16.39
N LYS A 191 15.81 -6.57 17.25
CA LYS A 191 15.14 -7.70 17.90
C LYS A 191 14.21 -7.29 19.06
N ASP A 192 14.57 -6.24 19.77
CA ASP A 192 13.83 -5.75 20.93
C ASP A 192 13.35 -4.33 20.68
N PRO A 193 12.09 -4.15 20.24
CA PRO A 193 11.58 -2.83 19.90
C PRO A 193 11.48 -1.88 21.10
N THR A 194 11.48 -2.39 22.32
CA THR A 194 11.46 -1.56 23.53
C THR A 194 12.77 -0.79 23.75
N LYS A 195 13.83 -1.14 23.00
CA LYS A 195 15.15 -0.49 23.04
C LYS A 195 15.39 0.52 21.92
N PHE A 196 14.44 0.73 21.04
CA PHE A 196 14.60 1.65 19.92
C PHE A 196 14.82 3.09 20.37
N VAL A 197 15.66 3.82 19.63
CA VAL A 197 16.16 5.16 19.97
C VAL A 197 15.70 6.25 19.00
N GLY A 198 14.54 6.08 18.39
CA GLY A 198 13.98 6.94 17.33
C GLY A 198 13.72 8.40 17.72
N THR A 199 13.08 9.11 16.79
CA THR A 199 12.65 10.50 16.91
C THR A 199 11.13 10.64 17.00
N GLY A 200 10.40 9.55 16.80
CA GLY A 200 8.96 9.54 16.53
C GLY A 200 8.08 9.99 17.70
N ALA A 201 6.80 10.13 17.40
CA ALA A 201 5.80 10.60 18.34
C ALA A 201 5.47 9.59 19.46
N TRP A 202 5.79 8.32 19.27
CA TRP A 202 5.48 7.24 20.18
C TRP A 202 6.72 6.45 20.57
N ILE A 203 6.87 6.17 21.85
CA ILE A 203 7.96 5.37 22.44
C ILE A 203 7.40 4.01 22.80
N GLN A 204 7.87 2.93 22.20
CA GLN A 204 7.47 1.58 22.57
C GLN A 204 8.05 1.19 23.93
N THR A 205 7.18 0.80 24.85
CA THR A 205 7.53 0.48 26.24
C THR A 205 7.27 -0.98 26.61
N GLU A 206 6.42 -1.68 25.83
CA GLU A 206 6.13 -3.08 26.02
C GLU A 206 5.96 -3.77 24.68
N TYR A 207 6.44 -5.00 24.58
CA TYR A 207 6.28 -5.89 23.43
C TYR A 207 6.06 -7.31 23.93
N LEU A 208 4.84 -7.83 23.78
CA LEU A 208 4.47 -9.22 24.03
C LEU A 208 4.07 -9.83 22.69
N ASP A 209 4.96 -10.67 22.12
CA ASP A 209 4.74 -11.28 20.82
C ASP A 209 3.43 -12.07 20.77
N GLY A 210 2.63 -11.83 19.73
CA GLY A 210 1.32 -12.45 19.53
C GLY A 210 0.20 -11.95 20.46
N ALA A 211 0.46 -10.98 21.35
CA ALA A 211 -0.52 -10.53 22.34
C ALA A 211 -0.73 -9.02 22.37
N ARG A 212 0.29 -8.24 22.71
CA ARG A 212 0.13 -6.81 22.99
C ARG A 212 1.40 -6.00 22.77
N GLU A 213 1.23 -4.79 22.29
CA GLU A 213 2.27 -3.77 22.20
C GLU A 213 1.77 -2.49 22.88
N VAL A 214 2.62 -1.84 23.69
CA VAL A 214 2.29 -0.60 24.39
C VAL A 214 3.25 0.51 24.01
N PHE A 215 2.68 1.66 23.72
CA PHE A 215 3.40 2.87 23.35
C PHE A 215 3.00 4.02 24.25
N LYS A 216 3.99 4.83 24.65
CA LYS A 216 3.79 6.08 25.36
C LYS A 216 4.06 7.26 24.43
N ALA A 217 3.28 8.33 24.56
CA ALA A 217 3.54 9.55 23.83
C ALA A 217 4.94 10.09 24.18
N ASN A 218 5.70 10.49 23.16
CA ASN A 218 7.02 11.09 23.34
C ASN A 218 6.87 12.53 23.86
N PRO A 219 7.30 12.84 25.10
CA PRO A 219 7.16 14.18 25.67
C PRO A 219 8.04 15.21 24.95
N ASP A 220 9.17 14.78 24.36
CA ASP A 220 10.12 15.61 23.64
C ASP A 220 9.85 15.67 22.13
N TYR A 221 8.67 15.20 21.67
CA TYR A 221 8.35 15.22 20.27
C TYR A 221 8.34 16.65 19.72
N TYR A 222 9.01 16.89 18.61
CA TYR A 222 9.26 18.23 18.08
C TYR A 222 8.03 18.99 17.57
N ARG A 223 6.90 18.30 17.35
CA ARG A 223 5.62 18.91 16.96
C ARG A 223 4.70 19.05 18.17
N LYS A 224 3.90 20.11 18.18
CA LYS A 224 2.90 20.35 19.22
C LYS A 224 1.56 19.73 18.83
N PHE A 225 0.75 19.40 19.83
CA PHE A 225 -0.59 18.83 19.66
C PHE A 225 -1.49 19.76 18.82
N ASP A 226 -1.53 21.04 19.13
CA ASP A 226 -2.38 22.04 18.46
C ASP A 226 -1.98 22.23 16.99
N GLU A 227 -0.75 21.91 16.64
CA GLU A 227 -0.24 21.90 15.26
C GLU A 227 -0.54 20.58 14.53
N GLY A 228 -1.31 19.69 15.18
CA GLY A 228 -1.66 18.38 14.60
C GLY A 228 -0.48 17.43 14.47
N GLY A 229 0.51 17.53 15.36
CA GLY A 229 1.74 16.76 15.24
C GLY A 229 2.11 15.88 16.43
N ARG A 230 1.70 16.23 17.65
CA ARG A 230 1.90 15.41 18.85
C ARG A 230 0.68 14.50 19.06
N PRO A 231 0.83 13.27 19.61
CA PRO A 231 -0.30 12.46 20.03
C PRO A 231 -1.19 13.18 21.04
N GLY A 232 -2.50 13.06 20.85
CA GLY A 232 -3.49 13.55 21.82
C GLY A 232 -3.73 12.58 22.99
N TYR A 233 -3.27 11.34 22.86
CA TYR A 233 -3.32 10.31 23.92
C TYR A 233 -1.96 10.16 24.59
N ASP A 234 -1.95 9.80 25.90
CA ASP A 234 -0.72 9.46 26.61
C ASP A 234 -0.22 8.06 26.29
N THR A 235 -1.15 7.16 26.00
CA THR A 235 -0.86 5.74 25.79
C THR A 235 -1.63 5.21 24.59
N MET A 236 -0.97 4.39 23.78
CA MET A 236 -1.60 3.55 22.79
C MET A 236 -1.29 2.09 23.09
N GLU A 237 -2.32 1.26 23.14
CA GLU A 237 -2.23 -0.19 23.25
C GLU A 237 -2.65 -0.80 21.93
N ARG A 238 -1.81 -1.63 21.32
CA ARG A 238 -2.20 -2.51 20.21
C ARG A 238 -2.46 -3.89 20.78
N ILE A 239 -3.70 -4.36 20.65
CA ILE A 239 -4.17 -5.64 21.18
C ILE A 239 -4.31 -6.59 19.99
N THR A 240 -3.61 -7.72 20.05
CA THR A 240 -3.67 -8.74 18.99
C THR A 240 -4.87 -9.63 19.23
N ILE A 241 -5.81 -9.62 18.27
CA ILE A 241 -6.99 -10.48 18.25
C ILE A 241 -7.09 -11.06 16.84
N SER A 242 -6.64 -12.30 16.64
CA SER A 242 -6.60 -12.94 15.33
C SER A 242 -7.97 -13.43 14.87
N ASP A 243 -8.85 -13.80 15.80
CA ASP A 243 -10.21 -14.23 15.49
C ASP A 243 -11.12 -13.03 15.22
N ARG A 244 -11.77 -13.04 14.05
CA ARG A 244 -12.58 -11.93 13.58
C ARG A 244 -13.81 -11.68 14.47
N SER A 245 -14.48 -12.73 14.92
CA SER A 245 -15.69 -12.61 15.77
C SER A 245 -15.35 -12.03 17.12
N SER A 246 -14.21 -12.44 17.68
CA SER A 246 -13.68 -11.90 18.94
C SER A 246 -13.29 -10.42 18.80
N ALA A 247 -12.70 -10.02 17.68
CA ALA A 247 -12.35 -8.62 17.41
C ALA A 247 -13.61 -7.75 17.27
N LEU A 248 -14.65 -8.24 16.58
CA LEU A 248 -15.95 -7.56 16.49
C LEU A 248 -16.59 -7.41 17.87
N ALA A 249 -16.61 -8.46 18.69
CA ALA A 249 -17.13 -8.41 20.06
C ALA A 249 -16.35 -7.41 20.95
N ALA A 250 -15.02 -7.37 20.81
CA ALA A 250 -14.17 -6.41 21.53
C ALA A 250 -14.47 -4.96 21.11
N PHE A 251 -14.76 -4.70 19.83
CA PHE A 251 -15.18 -3.38 19.37
C PHE A 251 -16.56 -3.00 19.92
N ILE A 252 -17.53 -3.89 19.84
CA ILE A 252 -18.90 -3.67 20.33
C ILE A 252 -18.89 -3.38 21.84
N SER A 253 -18.11 -4.14 22.61
CA SER A 253 -18.00 -3.93 24.08
C SER A 253 -17.16 -2.70 24.47
N GLY A 254 -16.47 -2.05 23.52
CA GLY A 254 -15.60 -0.90 23.79
C GLY A 254 -14.21 -1.24 24.32
N GLN A 255 -13.81 -2.50 24.25
CA GLN A 255 -12.44 -2.91 24.60
C GLN A 255 -11.40 -2.40 23.61
N ILE A 256 -11.78 -2.23 22.33
CA ILE A 256 -10.96 -1.60 21.30
C ILE A 256 -11.69 -0.41 20.69
N SER A 257 -10.93 0.56 20.22
CA SER A 257 -11.43 1.86 19.73
C SER A 257 -11.72 1.87 18.23
N GLU A 258 -11.21 0.88 17.50
CA GLU A 258 -11.38 0.77 16.04
C GLU A 258 -11.53 -0.68 15.58
N TYR A 259 -12.25 -0.88 14.49
CA TYR A 259 -12.43 -2.17 13.84
C TYR A 259 -12.40 -2.00 12.33
N GLY A 260 -11.38 -2.56 11.69
CA GLY A 260 -11.15 -2.47 10.25
C GLY A 260 -11.71 -3.65 9.46
N GLY A 261 -11.91 -3.44 8.15
CA GLY A 261 -12.37 -4.47 7.24
C GLY A 261 -13.79 -4.96 7.53
N VAL A 262 -14.68 -4.07 8.00
CA VAL A 262 -16.07 -4.40 8.35
C VAL A 262 -16.78 -5.03 7.17
N GLN A 263 -17.38 -6.21 7.40
CA GLN A 263 -18.18 -6.88 6.39
C GLN A 263 -19.62 -6.36 6.38
N PRO A 264 -20.32 -6.37 5.23
CA PRO A 264 -21.70 -5.86 5.14
C PRO A 264 -22.66 -6.50 6.17
N GLN A 265 -22.49 -7.78 6.47
CA GLN A 265 -23.31 -8.48 7.47
C GLN A 265 -23.04 -8.07 8.92
N GLU A 266 -21.91 -7.46 9.21
CA GLU A 266 -21.55 -6.99 10.56
C GLU A 266 -22.07 -5.57 10.85
N GLU A 267 -22.34 -4.80 9.81
CA GLU A 267 -22.79 -3.41 9.93
C GLU A 267 -24.04 -3.24 10.82
N PRO A 268 -25.11 -4.06 10.67
CA PRO A 268 -26.30 -3.91 11.52
C PRO A 268 -26.01 -4.09 13.01
N GLN A 269 -25.14 -5.04 13.36
CA GLN A 269 -24.78 -5.31 14.74
C GLN A 269 -23.97 -4.16 15.36
N ILE A 270 -23.00 -3.62 14.60
CA ILE A 270 -22.22 -2.45 15.05
C ILE A 270 -23.12 -1.23 15.23
N LYS A 271 -24.03 -0.96 14.29
CA LYS A 271 -24.99 0.15 14.37
C LYS A 271 -25.89 0.07 15.60
N ALA A 272 -26.37 -1.12 15.92
CA ALA A 272 -27.24 -1.33 17.08
C ALA A 272 -26.51 -1.12 18.40
N SER A 273 -25.24 -1.54 18.47
CA SER A 273 -24.46 -1.61 19.72
C SER A 273 -23.56 -0.39 19.96
N SER A 274 -23.19 0.35 18.92
CA SER A 274 -22.31 1.52 18.99
C SER A 274 -22.84 2.64 18.09
N LYS A 275 -23.93 3.27 18.55
CA LYS A 275 -24.68 4.29 17.78
C LYS A 275 -23.86 5.53 17.45
N ASP A 276 -22.81 5.81 18.22
CA ASP A 276 -21.88 6.92 18.03
C ASP A 276 -20.70 6.59 17.12
N SER A 277 -20.62 5.36 16.59
CA SER A 277 -19.51 4.95 15.74
C SER A 277 -19.42 5.78 14.47
N GLN A 278 -18.22 6.20 14.15
CA GLN A 278 -17.84 6.87 12.91
C GLN A 278 -17.43 5.81 11.89
N TRP A 279 -17.69 6.08 10.62
CA TRP A 279 -17.43 5.14 9.54
C TRP A 279 -16.66 5.78 8.42
N PHE A 280 -15.60 5.11 8.02
CA PHE A 280 -14.75 5.52 6.93
C PHE A 280 -14.78 4.44 5.86
N LEU A 281 -14.92 4.84 4.61
CA LEU A 281 -14.93 3.97 3.44
C LEU A 281 -14.19 4.67 2.31
N TRP A 282 -13.19 4.01 1.75
CA TRP A 282 -12.42 4.51 0.60
C TRP A 282 -11.91 3.34 -0.24
N PRO A 283 -11.56 3.54 -1.54
CA PRO A 283 -10.84 2.53 -2.30
C PRO A 283 -9.50 2.23 -1.62
N GLY A 284 -9.23 0.96 -1.31
CA GLY A 284 -7.97 0.54 -0.67
C GLY A 284 -6.78 0.67 -1.61
N PRO A 285 -5.54 0.53 -1.10
CA PRO A 285 -4.33 0.54 -1.92
C PRO A 285 -4.07 -0.80 -2.60
N THR A 286 -4.86 -1.81 -2.27
CA THR A 286 -4.73 -3.18 -2.76
C THR A 286 -5.66 -3.40 -3.95
N TRP A 287 -5.15 -4.02 -4.99
CA TRP A 287 -5.96 -4.40 -6.17
C TRP A 287 -5.93 -5.90 -6.38
N ASP A 288 -7.08 -6.45 -6.70
CA ASP A 288 -7.24 -7.84 -7.09
C ASP A 288 -6.85 -8.04 -8.55
N HIS A 289 -6.32 -9.21 -8.87
CA HIS A 289 -5.87 -9.52 -10.22
C HIS A 289 -6.00 -11.00 -10.58
N ILE A 290 -6.03 -11.22 -11.88
CA ILE A 290 -5.79 -12.50 -12.52
C ILE A 290 -4.40 -12.45 -13.15
N ALA A 291 -3.56 -13.47 -12.93
CA ALA A 291 -2.26 -13.54 -13.59
C ALA A 291 -2.01 -14.91 -14.19
N MET A 292 -1.44 -14.89 -15.40
CA MET A 292 -1.11 -16.04 -16.24
C MET A 292 0.39 -16.14 -16.39
N ASN A 293 0.97 -17.30 -16.09
CA ASN A 293 2.41 -17.50 -16.17
C ASN A 293 2.85 -17.77 -17.62
N LEU A 294 3.66 -16.88 -18.18
CA LEU A 294 4.19 -16.98 -19.52
C LEU A 294 5.44 -17.87 -19.63
N THR A 295 6.00 -18.31 -18.49
CA THR A 295 7.23 -19.12 -18.48
C THR A 295 6.95 -20.62 -18.54
N LEU A 296 5.69 -21.02 -18.57
CA LEU A 296 5.29 -22.43 -18.63
C LEU A 296 5.87 -23.16 -19.85
N PRO A 297 6.35 -24.39 -19.67
CA PRO A 297 6.89 -25.18 -20.77
C PRO A 297 5.88 -25.44 -21.91
N ASN A 298 4.61 -25.66 -21.57
CA ASN A 298 3.53 -25.91 -22.52
C ASN A 298 3.14 -24.66 -23.34
N GLY A 299 3.59 -23.46 -22.92
CA GLY A 299 3.32 -22.22 -23.63
C GLY A 299 1.86 -21.75 -23.68
N MET A 300 0.97 -22.39 -22.92
CA MET A 300 -0.48 -22.19 -22.95
C MET A 300 -0.91 -20.72 -22.95
N PHE A 301 -0.29 -19.89 -22.08
CA PHE A 301 -0.60 -18.47 -21.96
C PHE A 301 0.32 -17.56 -22.79
N LYS A 302 1.21 -18.11 -23.65
CA LYS A 302 2.04 -17.30 -24.55
C LYS A 302 1.24 -16.73 -25.72
N ASP A 303 0.17 -17.39 -26.13
CA ASP A 303 -0.72 -16.90 -27.19
C ASP A 303 -1.52 -15.69 -26.69
N ASP A 304 -1.34 -14.56 -27.36
CA ASP A 304 -1.99 -13.28 -27.03
C ASP A 304 -3.51 -13.40 -27.08
N ARG A 305 -4.03 -14.22 -28.04
CA ARG A 305 -5.47 -14.45 -28.20
C ARG A 305 -6.08 -15.15 -27.00
N VAL A 306 -5.37 -16.10 -26.39
CA VAL A 306 -5.82 -16.80 -25.17
C VAL A 306 -5.91 -15.81 -24.01
N ARG A 307 -4.91 -14.97 -23.82
CA ARG A 307 -4.92 -13.99 -22.72
C ARG A 307 -6.01 -12.93 -22.92
N GLN A 308 -6.14 -12.43 -24.15
CA GLN A 308 -7.18 -11.46 -24.50
C GLN A 308 -8.59 -12.09 -24.31
N ALA A 309 -8.80 -13.34 -24.72
CA ALA A 309 -10.03 -14.04 -24.50
C ALA A 309 -10.39 -14.15 -23.01
N ILE A 310 -9.44 -14.52 -22.15
CA ILE A 310 -9.65 -14.60 -20.71
C ILE A 310 -10.00 -13.21 -20.15
N MET A 311 -9.29 -12.16 -20.55
CA MET A 311 -9.56 -10.79 -20.13
C MET A 311 -10.99 -10.36 -20.48
N LEU A 312 -11.45 -10.64 -21.71
CA LEU A 312 -12.78 -10.25 -22.19
C LEU A 312 -13.91 -11.08 -21.55
N ALA A 313 -13.66 -12.33 -21.20
CA ALA A 313 -14.66 -13.25 -20.67
C ALA A 313 -15.04 -12.97 -19.21
N VAL A 314 -14.12 -12.43 -18.40
CA VAL A 314 -14.37 -12.16 -16.97
C VAL A 314 -15.32 -10.98 -16.81
N ASP A 315 -16.40 -11.16 -16.06
CA ASP A 315 -17.30 -10.08 -15.64
C ASP A 315 -16.77 -9.42 -14.36
N TYR A 316 -16.04 -8.33 -14.54
CA TYR A 316 -15.40 -7.62 -13.42
C TYR A 316 -16.42 -6.97 -12.48
N LYS A 317 -17.60 -6.59 -12.99
CA LYS A 317 -18.67 -6.05 -12.16
C LYS A 317 -19.24 -7.16 -11.26
N ALA A 318 -19.61 -8.29 -11.83
CA ALA A 318 -20.11 -9.43 -11.07
C ALA A 318 -19.08 -9.98 -10.09
N LEU A 319 -17.77 -9.88 -10.40
CA LEU A 319 -16.69 -10.22 -9.48
C LEU A 319 -16.58 -9.25 -8.30
N ALA A 320 -16.89 -7.97 -8.51
CA ALA A 320 -16.74 -6.90 -7.52
C ALA A 320 -18.00 -6.69 -6.65
N ASP A 321 -19.20 -6.89 -7.20
CA ASP A 321 -20.47 -6.62 -6.52
C ASP A 321 -20.60 -7.25 -5.12
N PRO A 322 -20.12 -8.48 -4.86
CA PRO A 322 -20.18 -9.09 -3.53
C PRO A 322 -19.36 -8.36 -2.45
N LEU A 323 -18.40 -7.50 -2.84
CA LEU A 323 -17.66 -6.66 -1.89
C LEU A 323 -18.52 -5.50 -1.37
N GLY A 324 -19.70 -5.29 -1.92
CA GLY A 324 -20.56 -4.17 -1.60
C GLY A 324 -20.09 -2.87 -2.27
N ARG A 325 -19.88 -1.82 -1.49
CA ARG A 325 -19.66 -0.45 -1.96
C ARG A 325 -18.18 -0.08 -2.03
N GLY A 326 -17.87 0.94 -2.83
CA GLY A 326 -16.58 1.62 -2.81
C GLY A 326 -15.47 0.96 -3.63
N TRP A 327 -15.72 -0.17 -4.29
CA TRP A 327 -14.73 -0.74 -5.21
C TRP A 327 -14.59 0.11 -6.47
N ILE A 328 -13.38 0.08 -7.06
CA ILE A 328 -13.07 0.77 -8.31
C ILE A 328 -12.36 -0.16 -9.28
N TYR A 329 -12.40 0.18 -10.57
CA TYR A 329 -11.58 -0.47 -11.59
C TYR A 329 -10.16 0.08 -11.60
N SER A 330 -9.21 -0.78 -11.91
CA SER A 330 -7.83 -0.42 -12.26
C SER A 330 -7.38 -1.27 -13.46
N ALA A 331 -6.55 -0.71 -14.33
CA ALA A 331 -6.12 -1.43 -15.55
C ALA A 331 -4.69 -1.97 -15.45
N ILE A 332 -3.70 -1.08 -15.37
CA ILE A 332 -2.28 -1.44 -15.37
C ILE A 332 -1.63 -1.10 -14.04
N THR A 333 -2.07 0.00 -13.45
CA THR A 333 -1.71 0.50 -12.13
C THR A 333 -2.97 0.94 -11.42
N HIS A 334 -2.87 1.20 -10.13
CA HIS A 334 -4.00 1.64 -9.32
C HIS A 334 -4.59 2.96 -9.84
N SER A 335 -5.92 3.01 -10.07
CA SER A 335 -6.61 4.17 -10.66
C SER A 335 -6.63 5.44 -9.78
N GLN A 336 -6.17 5.37 -8.55
CA GLN A 336 -6.02 6.54 -7.68
C GLN A 336 -4.70 7.29 -7.88
N PHE A 337 -3.76 6.75 -8.65
CA PHE A 337 -2.57 7.52 -9.03
C PHE A 337 -2.94 8.64 -10.00
N PRO A 338 -2.41 9.85 -9.84
CA PRO A 338 -2.72 10.99 -10.70
C PRO A 338 -2.41 10.76 -12.18
N GLU A 339 -1.41 9.94 -12.47
CA GLU A 339 -0.97 9.58 -13.80
C GLU A 339 -1.71 8.39 -14.42
N SER A 340 -2.47 7.63 -13.64
CA SER A 340 -3.22 6.46 -14.10
C SER A 340 -4.55 6.83 -14.76
N LEU A 341 -5.11 5.90 -15.51
CA LEU A 341 -6.51 6.01 -15.94
C LEU A 341 -7.43 5.98 -14.72
N SER A 342 -8.39 6.90 -14.69
CA SER A 342 -9.43 6.88 -13.65
C SER A 342 -10.30 5.63 -13.77
N SER A 343 -10.94 5.23 -12.66
CA SER A 343 -11.87 4.09 -12.66
C SER A 343 -13.00 4.25 -13.70
N GLU A 344 -13.47 5.47 -13.93
CA GLU A 344 -14.46 5.77 -14.97
C GLU A 344 -13.89 5.53 -16.39
N GLN A 345 -12.64 5.92 -16.64
CA GLN A 345 -12.01 5.65 -17.93
C GLN A 345 -11.80 4.14 -18.13
N VAL A 346 -11.34 3.43 -17.11
CA VAL A 346 -11.17 1.97 -17.16
C VAL A 346 -12.48 1.26 -17.41
N SER A 347 -13.59 1.69 -16.78
CA SER A 347 -14.91 1.08 -16.98
C SER A 347 -15.46 1.17 -18.41
N LYS A 348 -14.83 1.96 -19.29
CA LYS A 348 -15.19 2.09 -20.71
C LYS A 348 -14.30 1.24 -21.63
N LEU A 349 -13.25 0.60 -21.09
CA LEU A 349 -12.35 -0.23 -21.87
C LEU A 349 -12.97 -1.60 -22.20
N PRO A 350 -12.54 -2.25 -23.30
CA PRO A 350 -12.96 -3.63 -23.62
C PRO A 350 -12.71 -4.57 -22.44
N GLY A 351 -13.66 -5.45 -22.16
CA GLY A 351 -13.63 -6.37 -21.02
C GLY A 351 -14.12 -5.74 -19.71
N TYR A 352 -13.94 -4.44 -19.49
CA TYR A 352 -14.34 -3.74 -18.26
C TYR A 352 -15.72 -3.08 -18.34
N ASN A 353 -16.24 -2.86 -19.55
CA ASN A 353 -17.51 -2.18 -19.75
C ASN A 353 -18.69 -3.15 -19.59
N PRO A 354 -19.54 -3.00 -18.56
CA PRO A 354 -20.68 -3.89 -18.39
C PRO A 354 -21.69 -3.84 -19.54
N ALA A 355 -21.80 -2.69 -20.23
CA ALA A 355 -22.74 -2.52 -21.34
C ALA A 355 -22.32 -3.29 -22.60
N THR A 356 -21.03 -3.61 -22.77
CA THR A 356 -20.51 -4.36 -23.92
C THR A 356 -20.18 -5.82 -23.58
N LYS A 357 -20.42 -6.27 -22.35
CA LYS A 357 -19.96 -7.58 -21.86
C LYS A 357 -20.40 -8.76 -22.76
N ALA A 358 -21.63 -8.73 -23.27
CA ALA A 358 -22.09 -9.80 -24.17
C ALA A 358 -21.30 -9.85 -25.48
N ALA A 359 -20.95 -8.67 -26.05
CA ALA A 359 -20.10 -8.58 -27.23
C ALA A 359 -18.64 -8.98 -26.91
N ASP A 360 -18.13 -8.58 -25.75
CA ASP A 360 -16.81 -8.97 -25.29
C ASP A 360 -16.67 -10.50 -25.14
N ILE A 361 -17.68 -11.16 -24.57
CA ILE A 361 -17.72 -12.64 -24.46
C ILE A 361 -17.78 -13.30 -25.84
N ALA A 362 -18.59 -12.75 -26.76
CA ALA A 362 -18.65 -13.30 -28.14
C ALA A 362 -17.30 -13.18 -28.85
N GLU A 363 -16.58 -12.10 -28.66
CA GLU A 363 -15.21 -11.93 -29.19
C GLU A 363 -14.21 -12.86 -28.49
N ALA A 364 -14.32 -13.03 -27.17
CA ALA A 364 -13.50 -13.97 -26.40
C ALA A 364 -13.63 -15.41 -26.93
N VAL A 365 -14.84 -15.85 -27.27
CA VAL A 365 -15.07 -17.18 -27.87
C VAL A 365 -14.35 -17.33 -29.20
N LYS A 366 -14.43 -16.33 -30.08
CA LYS A 366 -13.73 -16.34 -31.39
C LYS A 366 -12.21 -16.38 -31.22
N LEU A 367 -11.67 -15.58 -30.31
CA LEU A 367 -10.22 -15.54 -30.04
C LEU A 367 -9.72 -16.88 -29.51
N MET A 368 -10.45 -17.51 -28.59
CA MET A 368 -10.12 -18.82 -28.03
C MET A 368 -10.19 -19.92 -29.11
N GLU A 369 -11.19 -19.89 -29.97
CA GLU A 369 -11.31 -20.82 -31.10
C GLU A 369 -10.18 -20.61 -32.13
N ALA A 370 -9.87 -19.35 -32.47
CA ALA A 370 -8.77 -19.01 -33.36
C ALA A 370 -7.40 -19.43 -32.80
N ALA A 371 -7.26 -19.50 -31.47
CA ALA A 371 -6.08 -20.04 -30.80
C ALA A 371 -6.02 -21.57 -30.77
N GLY A 372 -7.05 -22.26 -31.33
CA GLY A 372 -7.12 -23.72 -31.40
C GLY A 372 -7.83 -24.40 -30.22
N HIS A 373 -8.43 -23.59 -29.33
CA HIS A 373 -9.08 -24.08 -28.10
C HIS A 373 -10.60 -23.93 -28.15
N LYS A 374 -11.24 -24.53 -29.16
CA LYS A 374 -12.71 -24.49 -29.31
C LYS A 374 -13.39 -24.98 -28.04
N ASP A 375 -14.31 -24.17 -27.51
CA ASP A 375 -15.00 -24.42 -26.23
C ASP A 375 -14.05 -24.67 -25.05
N GLY A 376 -12.80 -24.12 -25.10
CA GLY A 376 -11.78 -24.30 -24.08
C GLY A 376 -11.08 -25.65 -24.10
N ALA A 377 -11.25 -26.45 -25.14
CA ALA A 377 -10.64 -27.78 -25.24
C ALA A 377 -9.11 -27.70 -25.17
N GLY A 378 -8.50 -28.55 -24.35
CA GLY A 378 -7.06 -28.56 -24.11
C GLY A 378 -6.53 -27.49 -23.15
N MET A 379 -7.38 -26.57 -22.71
CA MET A 379 -7.04 -25.62 -21.64
C MET A 379 -7.20 -26.30 -20.29
N LYS A 380 -6.08 -26.76 -19.73
CA LYS A 380 -6.04 -27.42 -18.43
C LYS A 380 -4.96 -26.81 -17.56
N PHE A 381 -5.36 -26.21 -16.45
CA PHE A 381 -4.44 -25.53 -15.54
C PHE A 381 -4.95 -25.45 -14.11
N LYS A 382 -4.01 -25.18 -13.19
CA LYS A 382 -4.28 -24.97 -11.77
C LYS A 382 -4.25 -23.49 -11.43
N SER A 383 -5.34 -23.01 -10.80
CA SER A 383 -5.40 -21.67 -10.21
C SER A 383 -5.04 -21.71 -8.74
N ILE A 384 -4.10 -20.84 -8.32
CA ILE A 384 -3.63 -20.76 -6.95
C ILE A 384 -4.05 -19.45 -6.26
N ASN A 385 -4.11 -19.49 -4.94
CA ASN A 385 -4.19 -18.31 -4.04
C ASN A 385 -3.39 -18.58 -2.76
N SER A 386 -3.14 -17.56 -1.96
CA SER A 386 -2.52 -17.72 -0.64
C SER A 386 -3.55 -18.18 0.40
N GLY A 387 -3.06 -18.92 1.40
CA GLY A 387 -3.86 -19.39 2.54
C GLY A 387 -4.41 -20.80 2.37
N PRO A 388 -4.88 -21.39 3.47
CA PRO A 388 -5.22 -22.82 3.55
C PRO A 388 -6.52 -23.20 2.84
N SER A 389 -7.31 -22.22 2.41
CA SER A 389 -8.60 -22.45 1.72
C SER A 389 -8.65 -21.75 0.37
N VAL A 390 -9.50 -22.24 -0.52
CA VAL A 390 -9.76 -21.59 -1.80
C VAL A 390 -10.50 -20.28 -1.57
N SER A 391 -10.04 -19.20 -2.20
CA SER A 391 -10.72 -17.90 -2.10
C SER A 391 -11.98 -17.85 -2.96
N ASP A 392 -12.99 -17.10 -2.52
CA ASP A 392 -14.22 -16.85 -3.29
C ASP A 392 -13.93 -16.28 -4.67
N SER A 393 -12.94 -15.41 -4.79
CA SER A 393 -12.52 -14.84 -6.08
C SER A 393 -12.02 -15.91 -7.06
N ASN A 394 -11.27 -16.91 -6.56
CA ASN A 394 -10.82 -18.04 -7.39
C ASN A 394 -12.00 -18.89 -7.90
N VAL A 395 -12.96 -19.20 -7.01
CA VAL A 395 -14.17 -19.93 -7.38
C VAL A 395 -14.96 -19.18 -8.44
N ARG A 396 -15.21 -17.88 -8.22
CA ARG A 396 -15.97 -17.03 -9.15
C ARG A 396 -15.30 -16.90 -10.52
N VAL A 397 -14.00 -16.68 -10.57
CA VAL A 397 -13.25 -16.61 -11.84
C VAL A 397 -13.34 -17.94 -12.58
N LYS A 398 -13.14 -19.07 -11.89
CA LYS A 398 -13.34 -20.41 -12.48
C LYS A 398 -14.74 -20.55 -13.07
N ASP A 399 -15.78 -20.23 -12.30
CA ASP A 399 -17.17 -20.39 -12.72
C ASP A 399 -17.49 -19.49 -13.92
N MET A 400 -17.00 -18.26 -13.95
CA MET A 400 -17.14 -17.36 -15.09
C MET A 400 -16.49 -17.94 -16.35
N LEU A 401 -15.24 -18.38 -16.26
CA LEU A 401 -14.54 -18.97 -17.41
C LEU A 401 -15.22 -20.27 -17.89
N ASN A 402 -15.65 -21.14 -16.97
CA ASN A 402 -16.36 -22.38 -17.29
C ASN A 402 -17.80 -22.14 -17.81
N SER A 403 -18.40 -20.98 -17.52
CA SER A 403 -19.69 -20.61 -18.10
C SER A 403 -19.57 -20.34 -19.60
N VAL A 404 -18.43 -19.81 -20.04
CA VAL A 404 -18.10 -19.51 -21.45
C VAL A 404 -17.52 -20.74 -22.16
N TRP A 405 -16.61 -21.47 -21.51
CA TRP A 405 -15.87 -22.59 -22.09
C TRP A 405 -16.07 -23.86 -21.29
N LYS A 406 -16.97 -24.72 -21.75
CA LYS A 406 -17.41 -25.93 -21.01
C LYS A 406 -16.36 -27.03 -20.91
N LYS A 407 -15.36 -27.04 -21.83
CA LYS A 407 -14.27 -28.03 -21.86
C LYS A 407 -12.97 -27.51 -21.22
N MET A 408 -12.98 -26.30 -20.65
CA MET A 408 -11.86 -25.78 -19.89
C MET A 408 -11.79 -26.46 -18.52
N GLU A 409 -10.64 -27.00 -18.17
CA GLU A 409 -10.41 -27.67 -16.90
C GLU A 409 -9.60 -26.77 -15.95
N ILE A 410 -10.23 -26.24 -14.92
CA ILE A 410 -9.56 -25.38 -13.92
C ILE A 410 -9.57 -26.06 -12.56
N ALA A 411 -8.43 -26.56 -12.13
CA ALA A 411 -8.24 -27.04 -10.77
C ALA A 411 -7.99 -25.86 -9.82
N LEU A 412 -8.52 -25.93 -8.60
CA LEU A 412 -8.26 -24.95 -7.55
C LEU A 412 -7.30 -25.54 -6.52
N GLY A 413 -6.22 -24.84 -6.20
CA GLY A 413 -5.18 -25.32 -5.29
C GLY A 413 -4.58 -24.21 -4.47
N PRO A 414 -5.12 -23.94 -3.26
CA PRO A 414 -4.55 -22.91 -2.38
C PRO A 414 -3.14 -23.33 -1.93
N ALA A 415 -2.27 -22.36 -1.73
CA ALA A 415 -1.02 -22.59 -1.03
C ALA A 415 -1.30 -22.73 0.48
N PRO A 416 -0.57 -23.58 1.20
CA PRO A 416 -0.86 -23.85 2.62
C PRO A 416 -0.70 -22.61 3.51
N ASP A 417 0.23 -21.73 3.17
CA ASP A 417 0.52 -20.50 3.88
C ASP A 417 1.13 -19.43 2.95
N TYR A 418 1.30 -18.21 3.48
CA TYR A 418 1.82 -17.08 2.71
C TYR A 418 3.29 -17.25 2.31
N ALA A 419 4.11 -17.88 3.13
CA ALA A 419 5.53 -18.12 2.80
C ALA A 419 5.68 -19.08 1.63
N SER A 420 4.93 -20.18 1.65
CA SER A 420 4.83 -21.15 0.56
C SER A 420 4.32 -20.49 -0.73
N PHE A 421 3.29 -19.66 -0.63
CA PHE A 421 2.77 -18.91 -1.76
C PHE A 421 3.82 -17.96 -2.35
N THR A 422 4.54 -17.22 -1.51
CA THR A 422 5.60 -16.30 -1.96
C THR A 422 6.74 -17.06 -2.65
N ASN A 423 7.12 -18.23 -2.14
CA ASN A 423 8.10 -19.10 -2.79
C ASN A 423 7.66 -19.52 -4.20
N VAL A 424 6.41 -19.97 -4.31
CA VAL A 424 5.82 -20.35 -5.62
C VAL A 424 5.86 -19.18 -6.61
N LEU A 425 5.56 -17.95 -6.15
CA LEU A 425 5.64 -16.76 -7.00
C LEU A 425 7.07 -16.43 -7.43
N ASN A 426 8.00 -16.41 -6.50
CA ASN A 426 9.40 -16.07 -6.76
C ASN A 426 10.07 -17.06 -7.72
N ASN A 427 9.74 -18.34 -7.59
CA ASN A 427 10.23 -19.40 -8.48
C ASN A 427 9.43 -19.51 -9.77
N LYS A 428 8.33 -18.73 -9.93
CA LYS A 428 7.39 -18.82 -11.05
C LYS A 428 6.81 -20.23 -11.24
N ASP A 429 6.62 -20.95 -10.14
CA ASP A 429 6.10 -22.33 -10.11
C ASP A 429 4.58 -22.34 -9.92
N TYR A 430 3.87 -21.64 -10.80
CA TYR A 430 2.42 -21.63 -10.86
C TYR A 430 1.96 -21.50 -12.31
N GLU A 431 0.69 -21.82 -12.59
CA GLU A 431 0.12 -21.69 -13.93
C GLU A 431 -0.78 -20.47 -14.04
N PHE A 432 -1.71 -20.36 -13.13
CA PHE A 432 -2.72 -19.31 -13.07
C PHE A 432 -2.91 -18.87 -11.61
N ARG A 433 -3.23 -17.62 -11.37
CA ARG A 433 -3.54 -17.16 -10.02
C ARG A 433 -4.62 -16.10 -10.02
N VAL A 434 -5.45 -16.13 -8.98
CA VAL A 434 -6.34 -15.04 -8.60
C VAL A 434 -5.93 -14.60 -7.22
N TYR A 435 -5.41 -13.39 -7.12
CA TYR A 435 -4.82 -12.88 -5.88
C TYR A 435 -4.87 -11.34 -5.83
N ASN A 436 -4.31 -10.77 -4.80
CA ASN A 436 -4.19 -9.32 -4.66
C ASN A 436 -2.75 -8.87 -4.46
N HIS A 437 -2.51 -7.61 -4.76
CA HIS A 437 -1.28 -6.92 -4.43
C HIS A 437 -1.56 -5.51 -3.92
N THR A 438 -0.72 -5.06 -3.00
CA THR A 438 -0.73 -3.67 -2.56
C THR A 438 0.21 -2.86 -3.44
N SER A 439 -0.30 -1.77 -4.02
CA SER A 439 0.48 -0.83 -4.83
C SER A 439 1.64 -0.22 -4.06
N VAL A 440 2.72 0.07 -4.76
CA VAL A 440 3.78 0.96 -4.25
C VAL A 440 3.33 2.43 -4.39
N PRO A 441 3.97 3.41 -3.70
CA PRO A 441 3.44 4.78 -3.58
C PRO A 441 3.50 5.65 -4.84
N ASP A 442 3.87 5.11 -5.96
CA ASP A 442 4.15 5.84 -7.18
C ASP A 442 3.73 4.98 -8.36
N GLY A 443 2.88 5.51 -9.24
CA GLY A 443 2.34 4.74 -10.36
C GLY A 443 3.41 4.34 -11.38
N ALA A 444 4.47 5.13 -11.52
CA ALA A 444 5.59 4.77 -12.38
C ALA A 444 6.39 3.60 -11.80
N ILE A 445 6.70 3.66 -10.50
CA ILE A 445 7.37 2.56 -9.80
C ILE A 445 6.48 1.31 -9.78
N ASP A 446 5.16 1.47 -9.58
CA ASP A 446 4.20 0.37 -9.60
C ASP A 446 4.23 -0.33 -10.97
N ALA A 447 4.10 0.43 -12.06
CA ALA A 447 4.17 -0.10 -13.41
C ALA A 447 5.48 -0.84 -13.70
N VAL A 448 6.62 -0.22 -13.39
CA VAL A 448 7.94 -0.84 -13.59
C VAL A 448 8.08 -2.11 -12.77
N THR A 449 7.61 -2.12 -11.52
CA THR A 449 7.72 -3.26 -10.63
C THR A 449 7.00 -4.51 -11.14
N TYR A 450 5.84 -4.35 -11.78
CA TYR A 450 5.02 -5.48 -12.23
C TYR A 450 5.16 -5.82 -13.71
N TRP A 451 5.58 -4.86 -14.55
CA TRP A 451 5.51 -5.01 -16.00
C TRP A 451 6.86 -5.02 -16.71
N HIS A 452 7.90 -4.39 -16.15
CA HIS A 452 9.22 -4.40 -16.74
C HIS A 452 9.84 -5.80 -16.68
N THR A 453 10.59 -6.22 -17.71
CA THR A 453 11.28 -7.53 -17.74
C THR A 453 12.10 -7.79 -16.46
N LYS A 454 12.76 -6.76 -15.92
CA LYS A 454 13.55 -6.81 -14.68
C LYS A 454 12.76 -6.38 -13.44
N GLY A 455 11.44 -6.24 -13.54
CA GLY A 455 10.59 -5.82 -12.44
C GLY A 455 10.57 -6.85 -11.30
N GLY A 456 10.77 -6.40 -10.07
CA GLY A 456 10.91 -7.28 -8.90
C GLY A 456 9.66 -8.10 -8.56
N ARG A 457 8.50 -7.75 -9.14
CA ARG A 457 7.23 -8.49 -8.98
C ARG A 457 6.64 -8.93 -10.32
N ASN A 458 7.44 -8.97 -11.37
CA ASN A 458 7.06 -9.56 -12.65
C ASN A 458 7.05 -11.10 -12.57
N TYR A 459 6.18 -11.61 -11.72
CA TYR A 459 6.03 -13.05 -11.47
C TYR A 459 5.48 -13.79 -12.68
N GLN A 460 4.70 -13.13 -13.54
CA GLN A 460 4.14 -13.71 -14.78
C GLN A 460 5.17 -13.92 -15.88
N GLY A 461 6.38 -13.36 -15.73
CA GLY A 461 7.45 -13.51 -16.74
C GLY A 461 7.21 -12.73 -18.02
N TYR A 462 6.49 -11.61 -17.95
CA TYR A 462 6.28 -10.72 -19.10
C TYR A 462 7.60 -10.08 -19.52
N SER A 463 7.89 -10.13 -20.83
CA SER A 463 9.12 -9.56 -21.37
C SER A 463 8.89 -9.15 -22.82
N GLN A 464 8.81 -7.85 -23.05
CA GLN A 464 8.63 -7.26 -24.37
C GLN A 464 9.49 -6.00 -24.52
N PRO A 465 10.37 -5.91 -25.55
CA PRO A 465 11.26 -4.75 -25.71
C PRO A 465 10.53 -3.42 -25.80
N TRP A 466 9.36 -3.37 -26.41
CA TRP A 466 8.57 -2.13 -26.51
C TRP A 466 8.04 -1.68 -25.13
N ALA A 467 7.67 -2.64 -24.29
CA ALA A 467 7.17 -2.37 -22.96
C ALA A 467 8.28 -1.82 -22.07
N ASP A 468 9.44 -2.49 -22.08
CA ASP A 468 10.62 -2.03 -21.33
C ASP A 468 11.04 -0.62 -21.78
N ALA A 469 11.03 -0.33 -23.09
CA ALA A 469 11.37 1.01 -23.59
C ALA A 469 10.43 2.12 -23.10
N ILE A 470 9.13 1.84 -22.93
CA ILE A 470 8.16 2.80 -22.35
C ILE A 470 8.39 2.91 -20.83
N LEU A 471 8.57 1.79 -20.13
CA LEU A 471 8.73 1.75 -18.69
C LEU A 471 10.06 2.38 -18.23
N ASP A 472 11.12 2.24 -19.02
CA ASP A 472 12.39 2.95 -18.80
C ASP A 472 12.20 4.47 -18.87
N LYS A 473 11.50 4.97 -19.91
CA LYS A 473 11.16 6.40 -20.00
C LYS A 473 10.28 6.85 -18.83
N LEU A 474 9.30 6.03 -18.46
CA LEU A 474 8.40 6.31 -17.34
C LEU A 474 9.17 6.46 -16.02
N SER A 475 10.18 5.65 -15.78
CA SER A 475 11.02 5.72 -14.59
C SER A 475 11.84 7.03 -14.48
N LEU A 476 12.09 7.69 -15.61
CA LEU A 476 12.84 8.94 -15.70
C LEU A 476 11.95 10.19 -15.78
N ALA A 477 10.66 10.01 -16.07
CA ALA A 477 9.71 11.10 -16.27
C ALA A 477 9.55 11.97 -15.01
N GLN A 478 9.64 13.30 -15.19
CA GLN A 478 9.65 14.27 -14.08
C GLN A 478 8.28 14.90 -13.83
N THR A 479 7.37 14.86 -14.80
CA THR A 479 6.05 15.48 -14.69
C THR A 479 4.94 14.46 -14.69
N THR A 480 3.84 14.75 -13.99
CA THR A 480 2.63 13.91 -13.99
C THR A 480 2.06 13.74 -15.39
N GLN A 481 2.11 14.78 -16.25
CA GLN A 481 1.58 14.69 -17.61
C GLN A 481 2.39 13.72 -18.46
N GLU A 482 3.72 13.81 -18.43
CA GLU A 482 4.61 12.90 -19.15
C GLU A 482 4.39 11.44 -18.72
N ARG A 483 4.27 11.19 -17.41
CA ARG A 483 3.94 9.87 -16.85
C ARG A 483 2.60 9.36 -17.33
N LYS A 484 1.59 10.24 -17.36
CA LYS A 484 0.24 9.91 -17.85
C LYS A 484 0.25 9.49 -19.31
N ASP A 485 0.95 10.24 -20.16
CA ASP A 485 1.05 9.94 -21.59
C ASP A 485 1.74 8.59 -21.84
N LEU A 486 2.82 8.30 -21.12
CA LEU A 486 3.54 7.03 -21.20
C LEU A 486 2.70 5.86 -20.71
N LEU A 487 2.02 6.01 -19.57
CA LEU A 487 1.12 4.97 -19.05
C LEU A 487 -0.07 4.72 -19.97
N GLN A 488 -0.61 5.75 -20.61
CA GLN A 488 -1.70 5.61 -21.57
C GLN A 488 -1.24 4.87 -22.82
N GLN A 489 -0.05 5.16 -23.35
CA GLN A 489 0.56 4.42 -24.46
C GLN A 489 0.73 2.94 -24.09
N PHE A 490 1.30 2.67 -22.92
CA PHE A 490 1.49 1.31 -22.43
C PHE A 490 0.14 0.57 -22.30
N THR A 491 -0.83 1.18 -21.61
CA THR A 491 -2.15 0.59 -21.38
C THR A 491 -2.87 0.25 -22.68
N THR A 492 -2.87 1.19 -23.63
CA THR A 492 -3.55 1.00 -24.91
C THR A 492 -3.00 -0.19 -25.68
N ARG A 493 -1.70 -0.39 -25.65
CA ARG A 493 -1.05 -1.47 -26.37
C ARG A 493 -1.21 -2.82 -25.65
N ILE A 494 -0.93 -2.88 -24.35
CA ILE A 494 -0.98 -4.15 -23.61
C ILE A 494 -2.39 -4.76 -23.57
N LEU A 495 -3.43 -3.93 -23.50
CA LEU A 495 -4.81 -4.43 -23.53
C LEU A 495 -5.18 -5.06 -24.89
N LYS A 496 -4.59 -4.58 -25.99
CA LYS A 496 -4.76 -5.20 -27.31
C LYS A 496 -3.98 -6.50 -27.47
N GLU A 497 -2.84 -6.62 -26.83
CA GLU A 497 -1.99 -7.81 -26.87
C GLU A 497 -2.41 -8.89 -25.85
N GLY A 498 -3.45 -8.66 -25.06
CA GLY A 498 -3.89 -9.56 -23.98
C GLY A 498 -2.90 -9.58 -22.81
N PRO A 499 -3.14 -8.79 -21.77
CA PRO A 499 -2.23 -8.67 -20.64
C PRO A 499 -2.13 -9.99 -19.86
N PRO A 500 -0.91 -10.43 -19.48
CA PRO A 500 -0.74 -11.61 -18.63
C PRO A 500 -1.06 -11.34 -17.14
N LEU A 501 -1.21 -10.07 -16.78
CA LEU A 501 -1.64 -9.60 -15.47
C LEU A 501 -2.84 -8.67 -15.69
N ILE A 502 -4.01 -9.09 -15.24
CA ILE A 502 -5.27 -8.38 -15.42
C ILE A 502 -5.71 -7.86 -14.07
N LEU A 503 -5.66 -6.55 -13.87
CA LEU A 503 -6.24 -5.95 -12.69
C LEU A 503 -7.77 -6.02 -12.78
N THR A 504 -8.41 -6.56 -11.78
CA THR A 504 -9.85 -6.81 -11.83
C THR A 504 -10.64 -5.74 -11.11
N ARG A 505 -10.25 -5.45 -9.88
CA ARG A 505 -10.91 -4.47 -9.02
C ARG A 505 -9.97 -4.03 -7.90
N THR A 506 -10.25 -2.87 -7.33
CA THR A 506 -9.69 -2.43 -6.06
C THR A 506 -10.80 -2.49 -5.02
N PRO A 507 -10.70 -3.38 -4.02
CA PRO A 507 -11.69 -3.46 -2.96
C PRO A 507 -11.66 -2.21 -2.09
N PRO A 508 -12.76 -1.90 -1.40
CA PRO A 508 -12.77 -0.83 -0.42
C PRO A 508 -11.98 -1.23 0.83
N ASP A 509 -11.23 -0.27 1.36
CA ASP A 509 -10.86 -0.27 2.77
C ASP A 509 -11.95 0.42 3.57
N ASN A 510 -12.21 -0.07 4.78
CA ASN A 510 -13.19 0.53 5.67
C ASN A 510 -12.76 0.39 7.13
N LEU A 511 -13.26 1.31 7.94
CA LEU A 511 -12.93 1.38 9.35
C LEU A 511 -14.14 1.90 10.13
N ALA A 512 -14.56 1.16 11.16
CA ALA A 512 -15.45 1.64 12.19
C ALA A 512 -14.63 2.15 13.38
N VAL A 513 -14.92 3.34 13.86
CA VAL A 513 -14.19 4.01 14.95
C VAL A 513 -15.20 4.49 15.99
N ARG A 514 -14.90 4.32 17.25
CA ARG A 514 -15.77 4.81 18.33
C ARG A 514 -15.86 6.33 18.32
N GLY A 515 -17.03 6.87 18.68
CA GLY A 515 -17.33 8.29 18.55
C GLY A 515 -16.49 9.22 19.44
N ASN A 516 -15.83 8.67 20.45
CA ASN A 516 -14.93 9.42 21.32
C ASN A 516 -13.48 9.51 20.80
N VAL A 517 -13.19 8.96 19.63
CA VAL A 517 -11.86 9.05 18.99
C VAL A 517 -11.97 9.88 17.72
N ALA A 518 -11.10 10.86 17.56
CA ALA A 518 -11.06 11.73 16.40
C ALA A 518 -9.67 11.77 15.76
N GLY A 519 -9.57 12.37 14.56
CA GLY A 519 -8.33 12.49 13.77
C GLY A 519 -8.18 11.45 12.68
N TYR A 520 -9.11 10.50 12.56
CA TYR A 520 -9.04 9.47 11.50
C TYR A 520 -9.28 10.01 10.10
N ASP A 521 -9.94 11.15 9.93
CA ASP A 521 -10.05 11.85 8.66
C ASP A 521 -8.68 12.28 8.10
N LEU A 522 -7.73 12.58 8.99
CA LEU A 522 -6.37 12.94 8.63
C LEU A 522 -5.53 11.73 8.19
N VAL A 523 -5.94 10.53 8.55
CA VAL A 523 -5.20 9.27 8.30
C VAL A 523 -5.95 8.31 7.39
N SER A 524 -7.14 8.65 6.94
CA SER A 524 -7.94 7.87 6.01
C SER A 524 -7.63 8.23 4.54
N GLY A 525 -8.16 7.44 3.61
CA GLY A 525 -8.01 7.64 2.17
C GLY A 525 -7.34 6.47 1.46
N PRO A 526 -7.34 6.45 0.13
CA PRO A 526 -6.82 5.35 -0.68
C PRO A 526 -5.36 4.98 -0.37
N TRP A 527 -4.60 5.94 0.13
CA TRP A 527 -3.19 5.79 0.48
C TRP A 527 -2.97 5.87 1.99
N ALA A 528 -4.03 5.69 2.77
CA ALA A 528 -4.00 5.79 4.23
C ALA A 528 -2.98 4.86 4.87
N TYR A 529 -2.78 3.65 4.32
CA TYR A 529 -1.80 2.71 4.84
C TYR A 529 -0.37 3.30 4.86
N ARG A 530 -0.08 4.29 4.00
CA ARG A 530 1.21 5.00 3.96
C ARG A 530 1.34 6.09 5.00
N GLN A 531 0.22 6.56 5.52
CA GLN A 531 0.17 7.54 6.60
C GLN A 531 -0.29 6.92 7.90
N TYR A 532 -0.85 5.71 7.86
CA TYR A 532 -1.62 5.14 8.92
C TYR A 532 -0.89 5.22 10.27
N TRP A 533 0.34 4.75 10.32
CA TRP A 533 1.14 4.78 11.53
C TRP A 533 1.64 6.18 11.90
N VAL A 534 2.05 6.97 10.93
CA VAL A 534 2.40 8.39 11.13
C VAL A 534 1.18 9.18 11.59
N GLY A 535 0.04 8.88 10.99
CA GLY A 535 -1.22 9.54 11.32
C GLY A 535 -1.69 9.30 12.74
N LEU A 536 -1.28 8.22 13.40
CA LEU A 536 -1.66 7.96 14.79
C LEU A 536 -1.18 9.03 15.77
N ARG A 537 -0.22 9.86 15.40
CA ARG A 537 0.15 11.05 16.16
C ARG A 537 -0.94 12.13 16.14
N TRP A 538 -1.89 12.06 15.20
CA TRP A 538 -2.99 13.03 15.05
C TRP A 538 -4.27 12.62 15.74
N LEU A 539 -4.32 11.42 16.33
CA LEU A 539 -5.51 10.97 17.05
C LEU A 539 -5.64 11.69 18.41
N TRP A 540 -6.86 12.04 18.74
CA TRP A 540 -7.19 12.63 20.05
C TRP A 540 -8.54 12.14 20.56
N GLN A 541 -8.74 12.25 21.86
CA GLN A 541 -10.02 11.98 22.50
C GLN A 541 -10.96 13.17 22.35
N THR A 542 -12.25 12.89 22.16
CA THR A 542 -13.30 13.91 22.18
C THR A 542 -14.22 13.68 23.37
N GLN A 543 -14.91 14.74 23.80
CA GLN A 543 -16.05 14.58 24.72
C GLN A 543 -17.10 13.67 24.07
N ALA A 544 -17.61 12.71 24.86
CA ALA A 544 -18.66 11.78 24.45
C ALA A 544 -19.95 12.49 24.05
#